data_297c8f74958e38ad1134a331e773a90f
#
_entry.id   297c8f74958e38ad1134a331e773a90f
#
_cell.length_a   1.000
_cell.length_b   1.000
_cell.length_c   1.000
_cell.angle_alpha   90.00
_cell.angle_beta   90.00
_cell.angle_gamma   90.00
#
_symmetry.space_group_name_H-M   'P 1'
#
loop_
_entity.id
_entity.type
_entity.pdbx_description
1 polymer ?
#
loop_
_entity_poly.entity_id
_entity_poly.type
_entity_poly.pdbx_seq_one_letter_code
_entity_poly.pdbx_strand_id
1 'polypeptide(L)'
;FKRAKGRIQMGGRIVVFGSYVTDLTGRGTRFPVPGETVLGASFQMGPGGKGSNQAVAAFRAGGDVTLVTKLGRDAFGRAARDFYTAEGMNTGEWIEDETCETGAALIMVNQQSGQNMIMVLNGACSHITPEDVRAKQTLIEQADVLLVQMEINVGALEHVIRIAHESGVRVILNPAPVQKLADEMMAMVDTVTPNETEAAALTGVEVVDLNPPTARRRYF
;
A
#
# COMPACT_ATOMS: atom_id res chain seq x y z
N PHE A 1 0.55 -7.46 31.42
CA PHE A 1 -0.46 -8.31 30.77
C PHE A 1 0.27 -9.38 29.98
N LYS A 2 0.18 -10.66 30.40
CA LYS A 2 0.75 -11.81 29.69
C LYS A 2 -0.07 -12.03 28.41
N ARG A 3 0.56 -11.90 27.22
CA ARG A 3 -0.04 -12.30 25.95
C ARG A 3 -0.41 -13.79 26.03
N ALA A 4 -1.66 -14.10 25.81
CA ALA A 4 -2.14 -15.48 25.71
C ALA A 4 -1.47 -16.14 24.49
N LYS A 5 -0.73 -17.23 24.72
CA LYS A 5 -0.24 -18.13 23.69
C LYS A 5 -1.45 -18.95 23.20
N GLY A 6 -1.88 -18.70 21.98
CA GLY A 6 -2.94 -19.45 21.33
C GLY A 6 -3.69 -18.53 20.36
N ARG A 7 -3.07 -18.16 19.24
CA ARG A 7 -3.78 -17.50 18.15
C ARG A 7 -4.69 -18.55 17.52
N ILE A 8 -5.99 -18.45 17.75
CA ILE A 8 -6.96 -19.21 16.96
C ILE A 8 -6.83 -18.61 15.54
N GLN A 9 -6.32 -19.40 14.62
CA GLN A 9 -6.23 -19.04 13.21
C GLN A 9 -7.67 -19.06 12.65
N MET A 10 -8.35 -17.93 12.76
CA MET A 10 -9.68 -17.68 12.22
C MET A 10 -9.59 -16.75 11.03
N GLY A 11 -8.81 -17.11 10.01
CA GLY A 11 -8.68 -16.27 8.82
C GLY A 11 -8.01 -17.02 7.69
N GLY A 12 -8.55 -16.85 6.49
CA GLY A 12 -7.90 -17.31 5.27
C GLY A 12 -6.54 -16.64 5.07
N ARG A 13 -5.71 -17.24 4.24
CA ARG A 13 -4.39 -16.71 3.86
C ARG A 13 -4.57 -15.48 2.97
N ILE A 14 -4.04 -14.36 3.39
CA ILE A 14 -4.10 -13.08 2.68
C ILE A 14 -2.72 -12.79 2.12
N VAL A 15 -2.62 -12.71 0.80
CA VAL A 15 -1.44 -12.16 0.13
C VAL A 15 -1.72 -10.70 -0.22
N VAL A 16 -0.90 -9.80 0.29
CA VAL A 16 -0.88 -8.41 -0.14
C VAL A 16 0.30 -8.26 -1.11
N PHE A 17 0.00 -8.03 -2.38
CA PHE A 17 1.03 -7.77 -3.37
C PHE A 17 0.99 -6.28 -3.70
N GLY A 18 1.98 -5.52 -3.21
CA GLY A 18 1.88 -4.07 -3.30
C GLY A 18 3.12 -3.31 -2.85
N SER A 19 2.95 -2.01 -2.74
CA SER A 19 4.02 -1.06 -2.44
C SER A 19 4.44 -1.07 -0.98
N TYR A 20 5.73 -0.81 -0.79
CA TYR A 20 6.30 -0.21 0.40
C TYR A 20 7.03 1.08 -0.01
N VAL A 21 6.85 2.13 0.74
CA VAL A 21 7.68 3.34 0.69
C VAL A 21 8.02 3.77 2.11
N THR A 22 9.13 4.47 2.27
CA THR A 22 9.46 5.10 3.55
C THR A 22 8.86 6.49 3.61
N ASP A 23 7.95 6.75 4.55
CA ASP A 23 7.38 8.05 4.78
C ASP A 23 8.37 8.96 5.49
N LEU A 24 8.72 10.08 4.86
CA LEU A 24 9.60 11.13 5.38
C LEU A 24 8.74 12.38 5.64
N THR A 25 8.24 12.50 6.87
CA THR A 25 7.26 13.54 7.24
C THR A 25 7.93 14.71 7.96
N GLY A 26 7.97 15.86 7.32
CA GLY A 26 8.33 17.14 7.92
C GLY A 26 7.09 17.94 8.32
N ARG A 27 7.07 18.49 9.52
CA ARG A 27 5.96 19.32 10.03
C ARG A 27 6.43 20.75 10.24
N GLY A 28 5.63 21.72 9.82
CA GLY A 28 5.91 23.13 9.97
C GLY A 28 4.64 23.97 10.07
N THR A 29 4.77 25.27 10.27
CA THR A 29 3.64 26.20 10.36
C THR A 29 3.07 26.60 9.00
N ARG A 30 3.84 26.43 7.95
CA ARG A 30 3.45 26.69 6.56
C ARG A 30 4.33 25.90 5.57
N PHE A 31 3.92 25.84 4.33
CA PHE A 31 4.73 25.28 3.24
C PHE A 31 5.69 26.35 2.71
N PRO A 32 6.89 25.95 2.21
CA PRO A 32 7.76 26.84 1.45
C PRO A 32 7.14 27.15 0.09
N VAL A 33 7.40 28.36 -0.43
CA VAL A 33 7.18 28.66 -1.85
C VAL A 33 8.44 28.38 -2.66
N PRO A 34 8.37 28.29 -4.00
CA PRO A 34 9.55 28.06 -4.84
C PRO A 34 10.69 29.05 -4.53
N GLY A 35 11.89 28.51 -4.29
CA GLY A 35 13.08 29.27 -3.92
C GLY A 35 13.22 29.64 -2.45
N GLU A 36 12.26 29.27 -1.61
CA GLU A 36 12.26 29.59 -0.18
C GLU A 36 12.76 28.42 0.67
N THR A 37 13.45 28.75 1.77
CA THR A 37 13.77 27.80 2.85
C THR A 37 12.95 28.12 4.09
N VAL A 38 12.23 27.13 4.61
CA VAL A 38 11.44 27.24 5.86
C VAL A 38 11.99 26.27 6.90
N LEU A 39 12.13 26.75 8.13
CA LEU A 39 12.51 25.87 9.24
C LEU A 39 11.30 25.06 9.69
N GLY A 40 11.42 23.73 9.66
CA GLY A 40 10.42 22.80 10.18
C GLY A 40 10.46 22.71 11.71
N ALA A 41 9.37 22.24 12.30
CA ALA A 41 9.23 22.05 13.73
C ALA A 41 9.58 20.63 14.20
N SER A 42 9.31 19.61 13.36
CA SER A 42 9.63 18.21 13.66
C SER A 42 9.79 17.39 12.38
N PHE A 43 10.48 16.27 12.53
CA PHE A 43 10.66 15.26 11.49
C PHE A 43 10.29 13.88 12.04
N GLN A 44 9.66 13.07 11.21
CA GLN A 44 9.35 11.67 11.51
C GLN A 44 9.60 10.83 10.28
N MET A 45 10.21 9.66 10.47
CA MET A 45 10.35 8.62 9.48
C MET A 45 9.53 7.40 9.90
N GLY A 46 8.86 6.75 8.97
CA GLY A 46 8.06 5.57 9.26
C GLY A 46 7.74 4.74 8.02
N PRO A 47 7.15 3.56 8.22
CA PRO A 47 6.66 2.75 7.10
C PRO A 47 5.45 3.41 6.45
N GLY A 48 5.41 3.36 5.15
CA GLY A 48 4.33 3.86 4.30
C GLY A 48 4.13 2.96 3.09
N GLY A 49 3.36 3.43 2.12
CA GLY A 49 2.90 2.67 0.98
C GLY A 49 1.56 1.97 1.23
N LYS A 50 0.69 1.98 0.22
CA LYS A 50 -0.68 1.43 0.37
C LYS A 50 -0.66 -0.08 0.63
N GLY A 51 0.22 -0.82 -0.04
CA GLY A 51 0.39 -2.25 0.20
C GLY A 51 0.84 -2.53 1.62
N SER A 52 1.88 -1.84 2.07
CA SER A 52 2.40 -1.90 3.44
C SER A 52 1.32 -1.60 4.49
N ASN A 53 0.61 -0.48 4.34
CA ASN A 53 -0.43 -0.06 5.28
C ASN A 53 -1.56 -1.09 5.39
N GLN A 54 -2.01 -1.65 4.27
CA GLN A 54 -3.06 -2.66 4.23
C GLN A 54 -2.59 -4.00 4.83
N ALA A 55 -1.35 -4.40 4.56
CA ALA A 55 -0.77 -5.61 5.14
C ALA A 55 -0.69 -5.53 6.67
N VAL A 56 -0.17 -4.41 7.20
CA VAL A 56 -0.09 -4.19 8.64
C VAL A 56 -1.47 -4.12 9.28
N ALA A 57 -2.43 -3.45 8.65
CA ALA A 57 -3.80 -3.35 9.15
C ALA A 57 -4.47 -4.73 9.23
N ALA A 58 -4.38 -5.54 8.16
CA ALA A 58 -4.93 -6.88 8.11
C ALA A 58 -4.26 -7.81 9.13
N PHE A 59 -2.93 -7.72 9.28
CA PHE A 59 -2.17 -8.49 10.27
C PHE A 59 -2.58 -8.13 11.71
N ARG A 60 -2.68 -6.84 12.03
CA ARG A 60 -3.12 -6.37 13.35
C ARG A 60 -4.57 -6.76 13.65
N ALA A 61 -5.41 -6.87 12.62
CA ALA A 61 -6.77 -7.40 12.75
C ALA A 61 -6.83 -8.92 12.99
N GLY A 62 -5.69 -9.61 12.95
CA GLY A 62 -5.59 -11.05 13.23
C GLY A 62 -5.51 -11.94 12.00
N GLY A 63 -5.41 -11.37 10.78
CA GLY A 63 -5.25 -12.12 9.54
C GLY A 63 -3.91 -12.87 9.46
N ASP A 64 -3.89 -13.95 8.69
CA ASP A 64 -2.66 -14.62 8.23
C ASP A 64 -2.20 -13.93 6.96
N VAL A 65 -1.26 -12.98 7.12
CA VAL A 65 -0.90 -12.01 6.07
C VAL A 65 0.53 -12.19 5.63
N THR A 66 0.73 -12.32 4.34
CA THR A 66 2.04 -12.22 3.67
C THR A 66 2.06 -10.98 2.79
N LEU A 67 2.98 -10.05 3.06
CA LEU A 67 3.27 -8.93 2.16
C LEU A 67 4.34 -9.36 1.15
N VAL A 68 4.06 -9.16 -0.13
CA VAL A 68 5.04 -9.20 -1.22
C VAL A 68 5.25 -7.77 -1.71
N THR A 69 6.47 -7.31 -1.62
CA THR A 69 6.89 -5.97 -2.06
C THR A 69 8.33 -6.02 -2.56
N LYS A 70 8.79 -4.99 -3.26
CA LYS A 70 10.16 -4.90 -3.77
C LYS A 70 10.87 -3.70 -3.15
N LEU A 71 12.06 -3.93 -2.59
CA LEU A 71 12.87 -2.94 -1.88
C LEU A 71 14.28 -2.91 -2.42
N GLY A 72 14.93 -1.74 -2.33
CA GLY A 72 16.36 -1.61 -2.55
C GLY A 72 17.20 -2.14 -1.37
N ARG A 73 18.47 -2.46 -1.64
CA ARG A 73 19.47 -2.82 -0.63
C ARG A 73 20.06 -1.61 0.09
N ASP A 74 19.21 -0.72 0.57
CA ASP A 74 19.59 0.57 1.17
C ASP A 74 19.19 0.70 2.65
N ALA A 75 19.36 1.89 3.21
CA ALA A 75 19.00 2.15 4.61
C ALA A 75 17.48 2.06 4.84
N PHE A 76 16.68 2.46 3.86
CA PHE A 76 15.22 2.41 3.97
C PHE A 76 14.71 0.96 3.90
N GLY A 77 15.28 0.13 3.02
CA GLY A 77 14.95 -1.29 2.95
C GLY A 77 15.30 -2.04 4.24
N ARG A 78 16.43 -1.69 4.87
CA ARG A 78 16.78 -2.24 6.19
C ARG A 78 15.81 -1.80 7.28
N ALA A 79 15.50 -0.51 7.36
CA ALA A 79 14.53 0.02 8.33
C ALA A 79 13.14 -0.59 8.16
N ALA A 80 12.72 -0.86 6.93
CA ALA A 80 11.50 -1.60 6.64
C ALA A 80 11.51 -3.00 7.27
N ARG A 81 12.57 -3.77 7.02
CA ARG A 81 12.70 -5.13 7.59
C ARG A 81 12.70 -5.13 9.12
N ASP A 82 13.39 -4.18 9.73
CA ASP A 82 13.42 -4.03 11.19
C ASP A 82 12.03 -3.75 11.75
N PHE A 83 11.27 -2.85 11.12
CA PHE A 83 9.90 -2.54 11.50
C PHE A 83 8.99 -3.77 11.43
N TYR A 84 8.98 -4.48 10.30
CA TYR A 84 8.09 -5.63 10.11
C TYR A 84 8.48 -6.82 11.00
N THR A 85 9.77 -7.00 11.25
CA THR A 85 10.26 -8.00 12.23
C THR A 85 9.77 -7.67 13.63
N ALA A 86 9.82 -6.39 14.03
CA ALA A 86 9.29 -5.94 15.31
C ALA A 86 7.78 -6.10 15.45
N GLU A 87 7.02 -5.92 14.34
CA GLU A 87 5.58 -6.22 14.28
C GLU A 87 5.28 -7.73 14.35
N GLY A 88 6.27 -8.59 14.13
CA GLY A 88 6.12 -10.05 14.07
C GLY A 88 5.61 -10.56 12.72
N MET A 89 5.75 -9.76 11.67
CA MET A 89 5.39 -10.15 10.30
C MET A 89 6.60 -10.77 9.58
N ASN A 90 6.31 -11.76 8.72
CA ASN A 90 7.33 -12.40 7.89
C ASN A 90 7.72 -11.49 6.72
N THR A 91 9.03 -11.32 6.51
CA THR A 91 9.60 -10.57 5.38
C THR A 91 10.32 -11.46 4.36
N GLY A 92 10.21 -12.77 4.46
CA GLY A 92 10.90 -13.73 3.61
C GLY A 92 10.44 -13.73 2.14
N GLU A 93 9.25 -13.20 1.89
CA GLU A 93 8.68 -13.11 0.54
C GLU A 93 9.00 -11.79 -0.18
N TRP A 94 9.75 -10.90 0.45
CA TRP A 94 10.14 -9.62 -0.14
C TRP A 94 11.21 -9.80 -1.21
N ILE A 95 11.08 -8.99 -2.26
CA ILE A 95 11.99 -8.99 -3.40
C ILE A 95 13.04 -7.90 -3.16
N GLU A 96 14.30 -8.21 -3.41
CA GLU A 96 15.38 -7.20 -3.33
C GLU A 96 15.79 -6.74 -4.72
N ASP A 97 15.93 -5.44 -4.88
CA ASP A 97 16.52 -4.81 -6.06
C ASP A 97 17.94 -4.34 -5.72
N GLU A 98 18.90 -4.71 -6.58
CA GLU A 98 20.32 -4.35 -6.39
C GLU A 98 20.65 -3.00 -7.05
N THR A 99 19.77 -2.48 -7.88
CA THR A 99 20.02 -1.34 -8.77
C THR A 99 19.12 -0.15 -8.51
N CYS A 100 18.00 -0.35 -7.80
CA CYS A 100 17.04 0.69 -7.51
C CYS A 100 16.83 0.84 -6.00
N GLU A 101 16.69 2.07 -5.55
CA GLU A 101 16.47 2.41 -4.15
C GLU A 101 15.05 2.03 -3.71
N THR A 102 14.90 1.81 -2.41
CA THR A 102 13.59 1.69 -1.75
C THR A 102 12.77 2.97 -1.94
N GLY A 103 11.50 2.84 -2.25
CA GLY A 103 10.62 3.99 -2.42
C GLY A 103 10.55 4.89 -1.19
N ALA A 104 10.28 6.17 -1.43
CA ALA A 104 10.11 7.17 -0.37
C ALA A 104 8.93 8.11 -0.67
N ALA A 105 8.25 8.56 0.37
CA ALA A 105 7.26 9.63 0.28
C ALA A 105 7.76 10.86 1.04
N LEU A 106 7.93 11.96 0.34
CA LEU A 106 8.26 13.26 0.93
C LEU A 106 6.96 13.95 1.33
N ILE A 107 6.73 14.05 2.63
CA ILE A 107 5.47 14.55 3.18
C ILE A 107 5.72 15.84 3.96
N MET A 108 5.09 16.91 3.56
CA MET A 108 5.04 18.16 4.32
C MET A 108 3.66 18.32 4.94
N VAL A 109 3.60 18.63 6.22
CA VAL A 109 2.34 18.84 6.96
C VAL A 109 2.34 20.23 7.58
N ASN A 110 1.32 21.01 7.26
CA ASN A 110 1.03 22.25 7.94
C ASN A 110 0.32 21.96 9.27
N GLN A 111 0.97 22.25 10.40
CA GLN A 111 0.44 21.96 11.74
C GLN A 111 -0.79 22.78 12.10
N GLN A 112 -0.99 23.96 11.50
CA GLN A 112 -2.11 24.84 11.81
C GLN A 112 -3.38 24.45 11.06
N SER A 113 -3.25 24.13 9.75
CA SER A 113 -4.39 23.80 8.89
C SER A 113 -4.64 22.28 8.77
N GLY A 114 -3.67 21.43 9.13
CA GLY A 114 -3.72 19.99 8.88
C GLY A 114 -3.52 19.59 7.42
N GLN A 115 -3.36 20.56 6.52
CA GLN A 115 -3.09 20.27 5.09
C GLN A 115 -1.74 19.61 4.92
N ASN A 116 -1.63 18.77 3.89
CA ASN A 116 -0.38 18.13 3.49
C ASN A 116 -0.06 18.35 2.00
N MET A 117 1.22 18.19 1.67
CA MET A 117 1.73 18.08 0.32
C MET A 117 2.59 16.83 0.28
N ILE A 118 2.37 15.96 -0.69
CA ILE A 118 3.03 14.65 -0.76
C ILE A 118 3.61 14.46 -2.16
N MET A 119 4.87 14.04 -2.21
CA MET A 119 5.52 13.53 -3.41
C MET A 119 5.93 12.08 -3.14
N VAL A 120 5.42 11.15 -3.92
CA VAL A 120 5.74 9.72 -3.82
C VAL A 120 6.73 9.33 -4.91
N LEU A 121 7.78 8.64 -4.51
CA LEU A 121 8.79 8.02 -5.36
C LEU A 121 8.72 6.51 -5.09
N ASN A 122 8.10 5.76 -5.99
CA ASN A 122 7.83 4.33 -5.75
C ASN A 122 9.10 3.46 -5.72
N GLY A 123 10.23 3.97 -6.26
CA GLY A 123 11.51 3.27 -6.24
C GLY A 123 11.40 1.86 -6.81
N ALA A 124 12.01 0.89 -6.13
CA ALA A 124 12.04 -0.52 -6.53
C ALA A 124 10.66 -1.13 -6.80
N CYS A 125 9.59 -0.64 -6.16
CA CYS A 125 8.22 -1.10 -6.40
C CYS A 125 7.73 -0.83 -7.84
N SER A 126 8.34 0.13 -8.54
CA SER A 126 8.05 0.38 -9.97
C SER A 126 8.79 -0.55 -10.92
N HIS A 127 9.72 -1.37 -10.42
CA HIS A 127 10.58 -2.25 -11.20
C HIS A 127 10.33 -3.74 -10.94
N ILE A 128 9.11 -4.09 -10.53
CA ILE A 128 8.72 -5.50 -10.40
C ILE A 128 8.66 -6.13 -11.79
N THR A 129 9.40 -7.21 -11.98
CA THR A 129 9.51 -7.91 -13.27
C THR A 129 8.51 -9.07 -13.37
N PRO A 130 8.23 -9.56 -14.57
CA PRO A 130 7.46 -10.80 -14.72
C PRO A 130 8.10 -12.00 -14.02
N GLU A 131 9.43 -12.04 -13.92
CA GLU A 131 10.19 -13.05 -13.17
C GLU A 131 9.92 -12.97 -11.68
N ASP A 132 9.91 -11.75 -11.13
CA ASP A 132 9.58 -11.51 -9.72
C ASP A 132 8.18 -12.04 -9.40
N VAL A 133 7.20 -11.79 -10.27
CA VAL A 133 5.82 -12.26 -10.10
C VAL A 133 5.78 -13.79 -10.19
N ARG A 134 6.43 -14.40 -11.20
CA ARG A 134 6.48 -15.87 -11.37
C ARG A 134 7.11 -16.56 -10.16
N ALA A 135 8.13 -15.97 -9.57
CA ALA A 135 8.75 -16.50 -8.35
C ALA A 135 7.79 -16.54 -7.15
N LYS A 136 6.70 -15.79 -7.19
CA LYS A 136 5.66 -15.73 -6.15
C LYS A 136 4.36 -16.43 -6.57
N GLN A 137 4.31 -17.07 -7.72
CA GLN A 137 3.11 -17.69 -8.28
C GLN A 137 2.46 -18.66 -7.31
N THR A 138 3.20 -19.63 -6.76
CA THR A 138 2.67 -20.62 -5.83
C THR A 138 2.08 -19.97 -4.55
N LEU A 139 2.71 -18.89 -4.05
CA LEU A 139 2.21 -18.15 -2.91
C LEU A 139 0.85 -17.51 -3.22
N ILE A 140 0.71 -16.92 -4.42
CA ILE A 140 -0.53 -16.29 -4.89
C ILE A 140 -1.62 -17.35 -5.08
N GLU A 141 -1.32 -18.46 -5.78
CA GLU A 141 -2.26 -19.55 -6.04
C GLU A 141 -2.81 -20.20 -4.77
N GLN A 142 -2.03 -20.20 -3.69
CA GLN A 142 -2.42 -20.79 -2.42
C GLN A 142 -3.13 -19.81 -1.47
N ALA A 143 -3.28 -18.54 -1.85
CA ALA A 143 -4.00 -17.55 -1.05
C ALA A 143 -5.52 -17.78 -1.11
N ASP A 144 -6.23 -17.34 -0.09
CA ASP A 144 -7.69 -17.23 -0.10
C ASP A 144 -8.13 -15.85 -0.61
N VAL A 145 -7.26 -14.84 -0.39
CA VAL A 145 -7.47 -13.45 -0.83
C VAL A 145 -6.15 -12.87 -1.33
N LEU A 146 -6.20 -12.24 -2.49
CA LEU A 146 -5.19 -11.32 -3.00
C LEU A 146 -5.67 -9.89 -2.82
N LEU A 147 -4.87 -9.06 -2.13
CA LEU A 147 -5.12 -7.64 -1.95
C LEU A 147 -4.07 -6.83 -2.71
N VAL A 148 -4.50 -5.99 -3.63
CA VAL A 148 -3.62 -5.20 -4.51
C VAL A 148 -4.01 -3.73 -4.56
N GLN A 149 -3.07 -2.87 -4.94
CA GLN A 149 -3.22 -1.43 -5.12
C GLN A 149 -2.51 -0.99 -6.41
N MET A 150 -2.64 0.29 -6.77
CA MET A 150 -2.04 0.81 -8.01
C MET A 150 -0.75 1.62 -7.78
N GLU A 151 0.06 1.23 -6.78
CA GLU A 151 1.38 1.84 -6.50
C GLU A 151 2.57 1.00 -6.99
N ILE A 152 2.31 -0.10 -7.69
CA ILE A 152 3.32 -0.87 -8.42
C ILE A 152 3.13 -0.67 -9.92
N ASN A 153 4.09 -1.12 -10.73
CA ASN A 153 3.93 -1.03 -12.19
C ASN A 153 2.75 -1.88 -12.71
N VAL A 154 2.00 -1.32 -13.66
CA VAL A 154 0.74 -1.89 -14.18
C VAL A 154 0.94 -3.31 -14.71
N GLY A 155 2.03 -3.59 -15.45
CA GLY A 155 2.28 -4.93 -15.98
C GLY A 155 2.44 -6.01 -14.89
N ALA A 156 3.07 -5.68 -13.76
CA ALA A 156 3.15 -6.59 -12.62
C ALA A 156 1.77 -6.77 -11.96
N LEU A 157 1.02 -5.67 -11.78
CA LEU A 157 -0.32 -5.71 -11.21
C LEU A 157 -1.26 -6.61 -12.03
N GLU A 158 -1.30 -6.43 -13.33
CA GLU A 158 -2.12 -7.26 -14.24
C GLU A 158 -1.73 -8.74 -14.18
N HIS A 159 -0.42 -9.04 -14.12
CA HIS A 159 0.07 -10.41 -14.05
C HIS A 159 -0.36 -11.08 -12.72
N VAL A 160 -0.24 -10.38 -11.59
CA VAL A 160 -0.64 -10.89 -10.27
C VAL A 160 -2.16 -11.12 -10.21
N ILE A 161 -2.98 -10.19 -10.73
CA ILE A 161 -4.44 -10.32 -10.80
C ILE A 161 -4.82 -11.55 -11.63
N ARG A 162 -4.18 -11.75 -12.79
CA ARG A 162 -4.46 -12.89 -13.68
C ARG A 162 -4.17 -14.22 -12.99
N ILE A 163 -3.00 -14.37 -12.35
CA ILE A 163 -2.64 -15.60 -11.61
C ILE A 163 -3.70 -15.90 -10.54
N ALA A 164 -4.08 -14.90 -9.75
CA ALA A 164 -5.06 -15.07 -8.68
C ALA A 164 -6.43 -15.49 -9.23
N HIS A 165 -6.92 -14.78 -10.24
CA HIS A 165 -8.22 -15.08 -10.87
C HIS A 165 -8.27 -16.49 -11.48
N GLU A 166 -7.24 -16.88 -12.25
CA GLU A 166 -7.15 -18.21 -12.87
C GLU A 166 -7.06 -19.34 -11.83
N SER A 167 -6.58 -19.05 -10.62
CA SER A 167 -6.48 -19.99 -9.51
C SER A 167 -7.70 -19.95 -8.56
N GLY A 168 -8.71 -19.14 -8.85
CA GLY A 168 -9.91 -19.01 -8.02
C GLY A 168 -9.70 -18.24 -6.71
N VAL A 169 -8.60 -17.49 -6.59
CA VAL A 169 -8.29 -16.64 -5.44
C VAL A 169 -9.08 -15.34 -5.56
N ARG A 170 -9.74 -14.93 -4.46
CA ARG A 170 -10.51 -13.68 -4.44
C ARG A 170 -9.60 -12.46 -4.55
N VAL A 171 -9.85 -11.62 -5.55
CA VAL A 171 -9.08 -10.40 -5.81
C VAL A 171 -9.79 -9.18 -5.25
N ILE A 172 -9.12 -8.44 -4.36
CA ILE A 172 -9.57 -7.15 -3.84
C ILE A 172 -8.61 -6.07 -4.34
N LEU A 173 -9.11 -5.09 -5.08
CA LEU A 173 -8.35 -3.97 -5.62
C LEU A 173 -8.71 -2.68 -4.88
N ASN A 174 -7.69 -2.02 -4.30
CA ASN A 174 -7.79 -0.61 -3.95
C ASN A 174 -7.24 0.23 -5.12
N PRO A 175 -8.10 0.96 -5.87
CA PRO A 175 -7.72 1.61 -7.13
C PRO A 175 -7.00 2.95 -6.90
N ALA A 176 -6.00 2.96 -6.05
CA ALA A 176 -5.28 4.15 -5.61
C ALA A 176 -3.76 4.01 -5.79
N PRO A 177 -3.08 5.03 -6.37
CA PRO A 177 -3.65 6.17 -7.10
C PRO A 177 -4.36 5.72 -8.38
N VAL A 178 -5.39 6.44 -8.80
CA VAL A 178 -6.17 6.05 -9.99
C VAL A 178 -5.28 5.97 -11.22
N GLN A 179 -5.28 4.79 -11.83
CA GLN A 179 -4.67 4.51 -13.12
C GLN A 179 -5.66 3.72 -13.97
N LYS A 180 -5.49 3.78 -15.29
CA LYS A 180 -6.35 2.99 -16.19
C LYS A 180 -5.86 1.55 -16.19
N LEU A 181 -6.74 0.61 -15.81
CA LEU A 181 -6.60 -0.81 -16.08
C LEU A 181 -7.45 -1.18 -17.30
N ALA A 182 -7.05 -2.20 -18.03
CA ALA A 182 -7.86 -2.75 -19.11
C ALA A 182 -9.16 -3.34 -18.53
N ASP A 183 -10.28 -3.21 -19.28
CA ASP A 183 -11.58 -3.71 -18.84
C ASP A 183 -11.57 -5.21 -18.53
N GLU A 184 -10.81 -5.99 -19.29
CA GLU A 184 -10.57 -7.43 -19.04
C GLU A 184 -9.91 -7.68 -17.66
N MET A 185 -9.00 -6.80 -17.22
CA MET A 185 -8.38 -6.92 -15.89
C MET A 185 -9.36 -6.54 -14.79
N MET A 186 -10.16 -5.49 -15.01
CA MET A 186 -11.22 -5.11 -14.08
C MET A 186 -12.27 -6.21 -13.92
N ALA A 187 -12.57 -6.97 -14.97
CA ALA A 187 -13.49 -8.11 -14.92
C ALA A 187 -12.96 -9.29 -14.08
N MET A 188 -11.65 -9.34 -13.80
CA MET A 188 -11.01 -10.35 -12.94
C MET A 188 -10.95 -9.95 -11.46
N VAL A 189 -11.45 -8.77 -11.11
CA VAL A 189 -11.46 -8.24 -9.73
C VAL A 189 -12.81 -8.48 -9.09
N ASP A 190 -12.84 -9.15 -7.93
CA ASP A 190 -14.08 -9.46 -7.21
C ASP A 190 -14.61 -8.29 -6.39
N THR A 191 -13.71 -7.43 -5.91
CA THR A 191 -14.08 -6.31 -5.05
C THR A 191 -13.17 -5.11 -5.31
N VAL A 192 -13.77 -3.94 -5.45
CA VAL A 192 -13.04 -2.66 -5.58
C VAL A 192 -13.38 -1.77 -4.38
N THR A 193 -12.36 -1.11 -3.81
CA THR A 193 -12.51 -0.25 -2.62
C THR A 193 -12.08 1.19 -2.90
N PRO A 194 -12.79 1.93 -3.76
CA PRO A 194 -12.47 3.30 -4.11
C PRO A 194 -12.97 4.29 -3.06
N ASN A 195 -12.29 5.44 -2.94
CA ASN A 195 -12.89 6.64 -2.37
C ASN A 195 -13.79 7.34 -3.41
N GLU A 196 -14.43 8.46 -3.04
CA GLU A 196 -15.36 9.19 -3.91
C GLU A 196 -14.70 9.65 -5.22
N THR A 197 -13.49 10.19 -5.13
CA THR A 197 -12.72 10.68 -6.28
C THR A 197 -12.29 9.52 -7.20
N GLU A 198 -11.84 8.42 -6.60
CA GLU A 198 -11.46 7.20 -7.33
C GLU A 198 -12.68 6.55 -8.01
N ALA A 199 -13.82 6.50 -7.31
CA ALA A 199 -15.06 5.98 -7.87
C ALA A 199 -15.52 6.82 -9.06
N ALA A 200 -15.50 8.15 -8.95
CA ALA A 200 -15.85 9.04 -10.04
C ALA A 200 -14.90 8.88 -11.25
N ALA A 201 -13.61 8.72 -11.01
CA ALA A 201 -12.64 8.50 -12.08
C ALA A 201 -12.80 7.16 -12.80
N LEU A 202 -13.18 6.10 -12.06
CA LEU A 202 -13.40 4.76 -12.63
C LEU A 202 -14.70 4.65 -13.40
N THR A 203 -15.76 5.31 -12.94
CA THR A 203 -17.11 5.14 -13.50
C THR A 203 -17.52 6.25 -14.46
N GLY A 204 -16.82 7.39 -14.42
CA GLY A 204 -17.25 8.62 -15.12
C GLY A 204 -18.47 9.29 -14.47
N VAL A 205 -18.94 8.80 -13.32
CA VAL A 205 -20.10 9.33 -12.59
C VAL A 205 -19.62 10.10 -11.37
N GLU A 206 -19.98 11.36 -11.27
CA GLU A 206 -19.66 12.19 -10.11
C GLU A 206 -20.39 11.68 -8.87
N VAL A 207 -19.63 11.42 -7.79
CA VAL A 207 -20.22 11.01 -6.51
C VAL A 207 -20.67 12.26 -5.77
N VAL A 208 -21.98 12.46 -5.71
CA VAL A 208 -22.60 13.58 -4.98
C VAL A 208 -22.72 13.20 -3.50
N ASP A 209 -22.16 14.02 -2.61
CA ASP A 209 -22.34 13.84 -1.16
C ASP A 209 -23.83 14.13 -0.80
N LEU A 210 -24.58 13.07 -0.59
CA LEU A 210 -25.99 13.16 -0.19
C LEU A 210 -26.19 13.57 1.27
N ASN A 211 -25.08 13.63 2.06
CA ASN A 211 -25.09 14.06 3.45
C ASN A 211 -24.41 15.43 3.58
N PRO A 212 -25.14 16.50 3.87
CA PRO A 212 -24.53 17.80 4.10
C PRO A 212 -23.56 17.77 5.31
N PRO A 213 -22.57 18.69 5.38
CA PRO A 213 -21.48 18.66 6.36
C PRO A 213 -21.88 18.56 7.84
N THR A 214 -23.13 18.87 8.18
CA THR A 214 -23.69 18.79 9.53
C THR A 214 -23.94 17.37 10.03
N ALA A 215 -23.90 16.35 9.17
CA ALA A 215 -24.18 14.95 9.51
C ALA A 215 -22.92 14.08 9.70
N ARG A 216 -21.72 14.61 9.57
CA ARG A 216 -20.49 13.84 9.80
C ARG A 216 -20.35 13.50 11.28
N ARG A 217 -20.88 12.36 11.69
CA ARG A 217 -20.45 11.72 12.94
C ARG A 217 -18.98 11.34 12.78
N ARG A 218 -18.11 11.91 13.64
CA ARG A 218 -16.72 11.50 13.74
C ARG A 218 -16.70 10.04 14.24
N TYR A 219 -16.38 9.11 13.36
CA TYR A 219 -15.97 7.78 13.76
C TYR A 219 -14.45 7.82 13.93
N PHE A 220 -13.99 7.62 15.16
CA PHE A 220 -12.60 7.35 15.52
C PHE A 220 -12.46 5.88 15.85
#